data_a5ffa585b17477ce8e4243ed4f46e072
#
_entry.id   a5ffa585b17477ce8e4243ed4f46e072
#
_cell.length_a   1.000
_cell.length_b   1.000
_cell.length_c   1.000
_cell.angle_alpha   90.00
_cell.angle_beta   90.00
_cell.angle_gamma   90.00
#
_symmetry.space_group_name_H-M   'P 1'
#
loop_
_entity.id
_entity.type
_entity.pdbx_description
1 polymer ?
#
loop_
_entity_poly.entity_id
_entity_poly.type
_entity_poly.pdbx_seq_one_letter_code
_entity_poly.pdbx_strand_id
1 'polypeptide(L)'
;MAGIDQSKIRNFCIIAHIDHGKSTLADRIIEKTGLLTDREMQNQVLDNMDLERERGITIKSQAVRIVYHAEDGEEYIFNLIDTPGHVDFNYEVSRSLAACEGAVLVVDAAQGIEAQTLANVYLALDHDLEIMPVINKIDLPSADPDRVVEEIEDVIGIEAQDAPKISAKNGINIEQVLEQIVKKIPAPGGSPENPLQALIFDSVYDSYKGVIIFARIMEGTIKKGTNMLMMATGAKAEVVEVGTFGAGQFFPCDELSAGMVGYITASLKNVKDTRVGDTVTDADNPCAEPLPGYKKVNSMVFCGIYPADGAKYPDLRDALEKLQLNDAALQYEPETSVALGFGFRCGFLGLLHLEIIQERLEREYNLDLVTTAPSVIYKVHQTDGTVFDLTNPTNLPDPSTIEYMEEPIVSAEIMVTKEYVGAIMTLCQERRGTYISMEYIETRALLKYELPLNEIIYDFFDALKSRSRGYASFDYEMKGYQQSDLVKLDILINRETVDALSFIVHSSTAYERARKICEKLKEEIPRHLFEIPIQAAIGSKIIARETVKAVRKDVLAKCYGGDISRKKKLLEKQKEGKKRMRQVGNVEIPQKAFMSVLKLDED
;
A
#
# COMPACT_ATOMS: atom_id res chain seq x y z
N MET A 1 17.86 -13.50 -33.02
CA MET A 1 16.97 -12.51 -33.64
C MET A 1 17.90 -11.45 -34.25
N ALA A 2 17.68 -10.99 -35.50
CA ALA A 2 18.40 -9.83 -36.02
C ALA A 2 18.20 -8.66 -35.05
N GLY A 3 19.24 -7.83 -34.84
CA GLY A 3 19.21 -6.78 -33.83
C GLY A 3 17.96 -5.92 -33.98
N ILE A 4 17.23 -5.76 -32.87
CA ILE A 4 16.04 -4.91 -32.82
C ILE A 4 16.51 -3.47 -33.02
N ASP A 5 15.91 -2.77 -33.96
CA ASP A 5 16.19 -1.35 -34.17
C ASP A 5 15.67 -0.55 -32.95
N GLN A 6 16.58 0.02 -32.18
CA GLN A 6 16.30 0.80 -30.98
C GLN A 6 15.32 1.96 -31.25
N SER A 7 15.35 2.54 -32.47
CA SER A 7 14.43 3.62 -32.87
C SER A 7 12.96 3.18 -32.90
N LYS A 8 12.71 1.88 -32.98
CA LYS A 8 11.37 1.26 -33.00
C LYS A 8 10.90 0.77 -31.62
N ILE A 9 11.67 1.00 -30.56
CA ILE A 9 11.26 0.64 -29.20
C ILE A 9 10.51 1.80 -28.57
N ARG A 10 9.45 1.49 -27.81
CA ARG A 10 8.70 2.43 -26.97
C ARG A 10 8.51 1.81 -25.60
N ASN A 11 9.17 2.37 -24.59
CA ASN A 11 8.99 1.97 -23.19
C ASN A 11 8.09 2.99 -22.52
N PHE A 12 6.94 2.54 -22.05
CA PHE A 12 5.97 3.43 -21.44
C PHE A 12 5.20 2.73 -20.33
N CYS A 13 4.67 3.54 -19.44
CA CYS A 13 3.74 3.12 -18.40
C CYS A 13 2.37 3.78 -18.59
N ILE A 14 1.38 3.28 -17.88
CA ILE A 14 0.06 3.92 -17.80
C ILE A 14 -0.11 4.45 -16.38
N ILE A 15 -0.35 5.76 -16.25
CA ILE A 15 -0.64 6.44 -15.00
C ILE A 15 -2.08 6.95 -15.02
N ALA A 16 -2.78 6.79 -13.90
CA ALA A 16 -4.17 7.19 -13.77
C ALA A 16 -4.56 7.29 -12.30
N HIS A 17 -5.63 8.03 -12.03
CA HIS A 17 -6.34 7.90 -10.77
C HIS A 17 -7.05 6.55 -10.67
N ILE A 18 -7.37 6.11 -9.45
CA ILE A 18 -8.18 4.90 -9.21
C ILE A 18 -9.50 5.01 -9.98
N ASP A 19 -9.94 3.91 -10.59
CA ASP A 19 -11.17 3.83 -11.37
C ASP A 19 -11.22 4.65 -12.68
N HIS A 20 -10.15 5.36 -13.10
CA HIS A 20 -10.12 6.03 -14.42
C HIS A 20 -10.00 5.07 -15.60
N GLY A 21 -9.74 3.78 -15.35
CA GLY A 21 -9.74 2.73 -16.36
C GLY A 21 -8.38 2.34 -16.89
N LYS A 22 -7.32 2.48 -16.07
CA LYS A 22 -5.94 2.08 -16.36
C LYS A 22 -5.83 0.63 -16.84
N SER A 23 -6.22 -0.34 -16.01
CA SER A 23 -6.13 -1.78 -16.31
C SER A 23 -7.02 -2.15 -17.51
N THR A 24 -8.19 -1.49 -17.66
CA THR A 24 -9.05 -1.70 -18.83
C THR A 24 -8.38 -1.22 -20.13
N LEU A 25 -7.63 -0.11 -20.09
CA LEU A 25 -6.88 0.35 -21.26
C LEU A 25 -5.72 -0.60 -21.58
N ALA A 26 -4.99 -1.07 -20.57
CA ALA A 26 -3.93 -2.06 -20.74
C ALA A 26 -4.46 -3.35 -21.42
N ASP A 27 -5.61 -3.87 -20.97
CA ASP A 27 -6.29 -5.02 -21.59
C ASP A 27 -6.61 -4.75 -23.06
N ARG A 28 -7.13 -3.56 -23.40
CA ARG A 28 -7.46 -3.21 -24.80
C ARG A 28 -6.22 -3.07 -25.68
N ILE A 29 -5.12 -2.58 -25.15
CA ILE A 29 -3.84 -2.52 -25.87
C ILE A 29 -3.37 -3.95 -26.19
N ILE A 30 -3.40 -4.87 -25.21
CA ILE A 30 -3.03 -6.28 -25.39
C ILE A 30 -3.94 -6.97 -26.42
N GLU A 31 -5.25 -6.77 -26.32
CA GLU A 31 -6.24 -7.33 -27.25
C GLU A 31 -6.01 -6.84 -28.68
N LYS A 32 -5.90 -5.53 -28.89
CA LYS A 32 -5.77 -4.91 -30.21
C LYS A 32 -4.46 -5.27 -30.93
N THR A 33 -3.42 -5.51 -30.18
CA THR A 33 -2.11 -5.91 -30.71
C THR A 33 -2.02 -7.43 -30.97
N GLY A 34 -3.04 -8.19 -30.56
CA GLY A 34 -3.09 -9.62 -30.80
C GLY A 34 -2.05 -10.45 -30.04
N LEU A 35 -1.53 -9.91 -28.91
CA LEU A 35 -0.59 -10.61 -28.06
C LEU A 35 -1.19 -11.88 -27.45
N LEU A 36 -2.48 -11.83 -27.13
CA LEU A 36 -3.29 -12.93 -26.64
C LEU A 36 -4.45 -13.21 -27.59
N THR A 37 -4.86 -14.47 -27.72
CA THR A 37 -6.04 -14.86 -28.46
C THR A 37 -7.31 -14.53 -27.65
N ASP A 38 -8.47 -14.39 -28.32
CA ASP A 38 -9.77 -14.12 -27.66
C ASP A 38 -10.11 -15.14 -26.55
N ARG A 39 -9.56 -16.36 -26.62
CA ARG A 39 -9.77 -17.41 -25.62
C ARG A 39 -8.88 -17.27 -24.38
N GLU A 40 -7.74 -16.63 -24.53
CA GLU A 40 -6.76 -16.37 -23.46
C GLU A 40 -7.01 -15.04 -22.76
N MET A 41 -7.75 -14.13 -23.42
CA MET A 41 -8.12 -12.84 -22.83
C MET A 41 -9.04 -13.04 -21.63
N GLN A 42 -8.65 -12.41 -20.52
CA GLN A 42 -9.42 -12.29 -19.29
C GLN A 42 -9.47 -10.79 -18.92
N ASN A 43 -10.42 -10.41 -18.08
CA ASN A 43 -10.41 -9.07 -17.52
C ASN A 43 -9.19 -8.91 -16.61
N GLN A 44 -8.51 -7.77 -16.69
CA GLN A 44 -7.31 -7.46 -15.92
C GLN A 44 -6.21 -8.53 -16.11
N VAL A 45 -5.85 -8.76 -17.38
CA VAL A 45 -4.86 -9.79 -17.78
C VAL A 45 -3.50 -9.60 -17.10
N LEU A 46 -3.10 -8.35 -16.84
CA LEU A 46 -1.83 -8.04 -16.18
C LEU A 46 -1.92 -8.19 -14.67
N ASP A 47 -3.11 -8.15 -14.07
CA ASP A 47 -3.29 -8.35 -12.63
C ASP A 47 -3.21 -9.85 -12.30
N ASN A 48 -2.02 -10.32 -11.93
CA ASN A 48 -1.73 -11.74 -11.73
C ASN A 48 -2.17 -12.28 -10.37
N MET A 49 -2.43 -11.42 -9.40
CA MET A 49 -2.89 -11.81 -8.07
C MET A 49 -4.42 -11.85 -8.02
N ASP A 50 -4.98 -12.86 -7.35
CA ASP A 50 -6.43 -12.91 -7.11
C ASP A 50 -6.91 -11.68 -6.34
N LEU A 51 -6.09 -11.16 -5.42
CA LEU A 51 -6.35 -9.95 -4.65
C LEU A 51 -6.46 -8.69 -5.52
N GLU A 52 -5.64 -8.56 -6.56
CA GLU A 52 -5.71 -7.45 -7.51
C GLU A 52 -7.06 -7.44 -8.22
N ARG A 53 -7.49 -8.62 -8.71
CA ARG A 53 -8.76 -8.80 -9.41
C ARG A 53 -9.97 -8.59 -8.51
N GLU A 54 -9.93 -9.11 -7.27
CA GLU A 54 -11.02 -8.96 -6.30
C GLU A 54 -11.21 -7.49 -5.87
N ARG A 55 -10.11 -6.76 -5.69
CA ARG A 55 -10.13 -5.36 -5.26
C ARG A 55 -10.21 -4.36 -6.41
N GLY A 56 -9.98 -4.80 -7.65
CA GLY A 56 -9.96 -3.96 -8.84
C GLY A 56 -8.80 -2.96 -8.88
N ILE A 57 -7.68 -3.27 -8.22
CA ILE A 57 -6.49 -2.41 -8.14
C ILE A 57 -5.24 -3.20 -8.51
N THR A 58 -4.33 -2.58 -9.25
CA THR A 58 -2.98 -3.12 -9.46
C THR A 58 -2.15 -2.89 -8.20
N ILE A 59 -1.56 -3.95 -7.66
CA ILE A 59 -0.71 -3.93 -6.46
C ILE A 59 0.75 -3.94 -6.88
N LYS A 60 1.10 -4.81 -7.82
CA LYS A 60 2.47 -4.99 -8.29
C LYS A 60 2.61 -4.63 -9.76
N SER A 61 3.67 -3.90 -10.09
CA SER A 61 3.97 -3.55 -11.47
C SER A 61 4.22 -4.80 -12.31
N GLN A 62 3.63 -4.82 -13.51
CA GLN A 62 3.81 -5.89 -14.49
C GLN A 62 4.37 -5.32 -15.77
N ALA A 63 5.34 -5.99 -16.36
CA ALA A 63 5.89 -5.61 -17.65
C ALA A 63 5.46 -6.59 -18.74
N VAL A 64 5.11 -6.06 -19.90
CA VAL A 64 4.75 -6.88 -21.07
C VAL A 64 5.35 -6.27 -22.33
N ARG A 65 5.93 -7.12 -23.17
CA ARG A 65 6.43 -6.75 -24.49
C ARG A 65 5.39 -7.08 -25.54
N ILE A 66 5.07 -6.10 -26.36
CA ILE A 66 4.06 -6.17 -27.41
C ILE A 66 4.71 -5.79 -28.73
N VAL A 67 4.33 -6.47 -29.81
CA VAL A 67 4.69 -6.09 -31.17
C VAL A 67 3.50 -5.39 -31.79
N TYR A 68 3.72 -4.17 -32.28
CA TYR A 68 2.67 -3.37 -32.91
C TYR A 68 3.04 -3.01 -34.36
N HIS A 69 2.11 -3.28 -35.28
CA HIS A 69 2.22 -2.88 -36.68
C HIS A 69 1.49 -1.56 -36.89
N ALA A 70 2.26 -0.49 -37.03
CA ALA A 70 1.74 0.88 -37.12
C ALA A 70 1.21 1.22 -38.52
N GLU A 71 0.46 2.32 -38.62
CA GLU A 71 -0.09 2.82 -39.89
C GLU A 71 1.00 3.23 -40.90
N ASP A 72 2.21 3.54 -40.45
CA ASP A 72 3.37 3.82 -41.31
C ASP A 72 3.93 2.57 -42.02
N GLY A 73 3.40 1.39 -41.68
CA GLY A 73 3.80 0.09 -42.21
C GLY A 73 5.01 -0.53 -41.53
N GLU A 74 5.53 0.10 -40.47
CA GLU A 74 6.64 -0.37 -39.68
C GLU A 74 6.19 -1.17 -38.45
N GLU A 75 7.12 -2.00 -37.94
CA GLU A 75 6.91 -2.78 -36.73
C GLU A 75 7.58 -2.09 -35.54
N TYR A 76 6.81 -1.84 -34.48
CA TYR A 76 7.30 -1.26 -33.24
C TYR A 76 7.21 -2.25 -32.09
N ILE A 77 8.15 -2.12 -31.16
CA ILE A 77 8.16 -2.89 -29.92
C ILE A 77 7.73 -2.00 -28.78
N PHE A 78 6.59 -2.31 -28.19
CA PHE A 78 6.07 -1.65 -27.02
C PHE A 78 6.42 -2.46 -25.78
N ASN A 79 7.13 -1.87 -24.84
CA ASN A 79 7.31 -2.38 -23.51
C ASN A 79 6.36 -1.59 -22.60
N LEU A 80 5.19 -2.16 -22.34
CA LEU A 80 4.21 -1.60 -21.42
C LEU A 80 4.57 -2.07 -20.00
N ILE A 81 4.74 -1.10 -19.09
CA ILE A 81 4.90 -1.36 -17.66
C ILE A 81 3.64 -0.86 -16.95
N ASP A 82 2.79 -1.78 -16.51
CA ASP A 82 1.59 -1.44 -15.73
C ASP A 82 1.99 -1.04 -14.30
N THR A 83 1.41 0.05 -13.80
CA THR A 83 1.77 0.65 -12.51
C THR A 83 0.60 0.60 -11.53
N PRO A 84 0.83 0.49 -10.21
CA PRO A 84 -0.23 0.72 -9.24
C PRO A 84 -0.83 2.13 -9.37
N GLY A 85 -2.10 2.28 -8.97
CA GLY A 85 -2.80 3.57 -8.98
C GLY A 85 -3.07 4.15 -7.60
N HIS A 86 -2.65 3.50 -6.51
CA HIS A 86 -2.95 3.89 -5.13
C HIS A 86 -1.75 4.58 -4.46
N VAL A 87 -2.02 5.59 -3.61
CA VAL A 87 -0.99 6.37 -2.91
C VAL A 87 0.00 5.52 -2.11
N ASP A 88 -0.44 4.44 -1.47
CA ASP A 88 0.43 3.53 -0.71
C ASP A 88 1.52 2.89 -1.58
N PHE A 89 1.33 2.84 -2.90
CA PHE A 89 2.26 2.24 -3.86
C PHE A 89 3.03 3.24 -4.72
N ASN A 90 3.07 4.52 -4.35
CA ASN A 90 3.84 5.55 -5.08
C ASN A 90 5.31 5.15 -5.33
N TYR A 91 5.85 4.33 -4.44
CA TYR A 91 7.20 3.79 -4.59
C TYR A 91 7.32 2.81 -5.78
N GLU A 92 6.34 1.92 -5.97
CA GLU A 92 6.27 1.02 -7.13
C GLU A 92 6.05 1.83 -8.42
N VAL A 93 5.23 2.88 -8.36
CA VAL A 93 5.03 3.81 -9.49
C VAL A 93 6.37 4.46 -9.89
N SER A 94 7.08 5.07 -8.95
CA SER A 94 8.36 5.74 -9.22
C SER A 94 9.41 4.80 -9.87
N ARG A 95 9.45 3.53 -9.45
CA ARG A 95 10.34 2.52 -10.04
C ARG A 95 10.00 2.23 -11.49
N SER A 96 8.72 2.05 -11.76
CA SER A 96 8.22 1.76 -13.11
C SER A 96 8.45 2.93 -14.06
N LEU A 97 8.24 4.16 -13.57
CA LEU A 97 8.51 5.40 -14.32
C LEU A 97 9.98 5.48 -14.74
N ALA A 98 10.92 5.18 -13.85
CA ALA A 98 12.36 5.23 -14.16
C ALA A 98 12.81 4.23 -15.25
N ALA A 99 11.99 3.23 -15.57
CA ALA A 99 12.25 2.26 -16.64
C ALA A 99 11.64 2.67 -17.99
N CYS A 100 10.94 3.81 -18.05
CA CYS A 100 10.18 4.29 -19.22
C CYS A 100 10.76 5.57 -19.81
N GLU A 101 10.40 5.85 -21.06
CA GLU A 101 10.60 7.13 -21.74
C GLU A 101 9.32 7.95 -21.82
N GLY A 102 8.15 7.34 -21.57
CA GLY A 102 6.88 8.06 -21.59
C GLY A 102 5.84 7.48 -20.65
N ALA A 103 4.85 8.30 -20.34
CA ALA A 103 3.71 7.96 -19.51
C ALA A 103 2.39 8.28 -20.21
N VAL A 104 1.53 7.29 -20.37
CA VAL A 104 0.16 7.47 -20.86
C VAL A 104 -0.72 7.86 -19.67
N LEU A 105 -1.14 9.13 -19.65
CA LEU A 105 -1.97 9.69 -18.59
C LEU A 105 -3.46 9.49 -18.93
N VAL A 106 -4.14 8.60 -18.21
CA VAL A 106 -5.57 8.32 -18.43
C VAL A 106 -6.43 9.18 -17.50
N VAL A 107 -7.27 10.02 -18.08
CA VAL A 107 -8.19 10.89 -17.35
C VAL A 107 -9.64 10.54 -17.72
N ASP A 108 -10.51 10.44 -16.72
CA ASP A 108 -11.93 10.16 -16.89
C ASP A 108 -12.65 11.39 -17.46
N ALA A 109 -13.39 11.24 -18.56
CA ALA A 109 -14.13 12.30 -19.24
C ALA A 109 -15.23 12.94 -18.39
N ALA A 110 -15.70 12.26 -17.33
CA ALA A 110 -16.72 12.78 -16.42
C ALA A 110 -16.11 13.42 -15.16
N GLN A 111 -15.08 12.78 -14.59
CA GLN A 111 -14.46 13.21 -13.34
C GLN A 111 -13.38 14.28 -13.55
N GLY A 112 -12.59 14.20 -14.65
CA GLY A 112 -11.47 15.10 -14.90
C GLY A 112 -10.24 14.80 -14.02
N ILE A 113 -9.47 15.83 -13.68
CA ILE A 113 -8.23 15.70 -12.89
C ILE A 113 -8.55 15.48 -11.43
N GLU A 114 -7.87 14.52 -10.80
CA GLU A 114 -7.95 14.18 -9.38
C GLU A 114 -6.59 14.41 -8.68
N ALA A 115 -6.54 14.39 -7.33
CA ALA A 115 -5.30 14.63 -6.58
C ALA A 115 -4.18 13.65 -6.98
N GLN A 116 -4.49 12.35 -7.09
CA GLN A 116 -3.51 11.35 -7.54
C GLN A 116 -3.08 11.53 -9.00
N THR A 117 -3.93 12.13 -9.85
CA THR A 117 -3.54 12.48 -11.22
C THR A 117 -2.36 13.45 -11.20
N LEU A 118 -2.45 14.50 -10.39
CA LEU A 118 -1.38 15.49 -10.22
C LEU A 118 -0.13 14.87 -9.64
N ALA A 119 -0.24 14.10 -8.57
CA ALA A 119 0.88 13.41 -7.94
C ALA A 119 1.64 12.51 -8.93
N ASN A 120 0.91 11.70 -9.71
CA ASN A 120 1.52 10.82 -10.72
C ASN A 120 2.18 11.62 -11.87
N VAL A 121 1.58 12.75 -12.27
CA VAL A 121 2.17 13.65 -13.28
C VAL A 121 3.48 14.25 -12.78
N TYR A 122 3.52 14.76 -11.54
CA TYR A 122 4.75 15.29 -10.97
C TYR A 122 5.85 14.24 -10.86
N LEU A 123 5.50 13.01 -10.43
CA LEU A 123 6.44 11.89 -10.43
C LEU A 123 6.98 11.57 -11.83
N ALA A 124 6.14 11.62 -12.87
CA ALA A 124 6.57 11.40 -14.25
C ALA A 124 7.50 12.52 -14.75
N LEU A 125 7.21 13.77 -14.40
CA LEU A 125 8.06 14.93 -14.72
C LEU A 125 9.42 14.87 -13.99
N ASP A 126 9.45 14.41 -12.74
CA ASP A 126 10.71 14.20 -11.99
C ASP A 126 11.64 13.17 -12.66
N HIS A 127 11.09 12.29 -13.50
CA HIS A 127 11.81 11.31 -14.29
C HIS A 127 12.02 11.74 -15.76
N ASP A 128 11.74 13.00 -16.11
CA ASP A 128 11.85 13.54 -17.47
C ASP A 128 11.04 12.77 -18.54
N LEU A 129 9.89 12.19 -18.16
CA LEU A 129 9.06 11.42 -19.08
C LEU A 129 8.20 12.31 -19.98
N GLU A 130 8.03 11.89 -21.23
CA GLU A 130 7.00 12.45 -22.12
C GLU A 130 5.62 12.00 -21.64
N ILE A 131 4.74 12.95 -21.32
CA ILE A 131 3.40 12.66 -20.82
C ILE A 131 2.38 12.79 -21.95
N MET A 132 1.71 11.68 -22.25
CA MET A 132 0.69 11.60 -23.31
C MET A 132 -0.70 11.46 -22.70
N PRO A 133 -1.54 12.52 -22.69
CA PRO A 133 -2.90 12.44 -22.16
C PRO A 133 -3.83 11.61 -23.05
N VAL A 134 -4.73 10.86 -22.39
CA VAL A 134 -5.80 10.07 -23.00
C VAL A 134 -7.09 10.29 -22.21
N ILE A 135 -8.17 10.69 -22.86
CA ILE A 135 -9.45 10.96 -22.22
C ILE A 135 -10.35 9.74 -22.37
N ASN A 136 -10.60 9.06 -21.25
CA ASN A 136 -11.34 7.80 -21.21
C ASN A 136 -12.80 7.99 -20.76
N LYS A 137 -13.63 6.96 -20.99
CA LYS A 137 -15.03 6.86 -20.60
C LYS A 137 -15.94 7.86 -21.30
N ILE A 138 -15.66 8.18 -22.56
CA ILE A 138 -16.52 9.06 -23.38
C ILE A 138 -17.95 8.49 -23.62
N ASP A 139 -18.17 7.22 -23.28
CA ASP A 139 -19.47 6.54 -23.34
C ASP A 139 -20.42 6.88 -22.18
N LEU A 140 -19.93 7.54 -21.13
CA LEU A 140 -20.77 7.93 -20.00
C LEU A 140 -21.66 9.10 -20.34
N PRO A 141 -22.94 9.12 -19.87
CA PRO A 141 -23.84 10.25 -20.12
C PRO A 141 -23.38 11.59 -19.55
N SER A 142 -22.51 11.55 -18.53
CA SER A 142 -21.90 12.73 -17.87
C SER A 142 -20.54 13.10 -18.44
N ALA A 143 -20.08 12.44 -19.51
CA ALA A 143 -18.78 12.71 -20.11
C ALA A 143 -18.76 14.07 -20.80
N ASP A 144 -17.73 14.85 -20.51
CA ASP A 144 -17.42 16.13 -21.16
C ASP A 144 -15.92 16.17 -21.52
N PRO A 145 -15.55 15.51 -22.64
CA PRO A 145 -14.15 15.41 -23.03
C PRO A 145 -13.47 16.76 -23.33
N ASP A 146 -14.23 17.74 -23.86
CA ASP A 146 -13.68 19.04 -24.23
C ASP A 146 -13.32 19.86 -22.99
N ARG A 147 -14.17 19.84 -21.97
CA ARG A 147 -13.86 20.40 -20.66
C ARG A 147 -12.60 19.78 -20.04
N VAL A 148 -12.46 18.45 -20.13
CA VAL A 148 -11.30 17.76 -19.56
C VAL A 148 -10.01 18.09 -20.31
N VAL A 149 -10.07 18.33 -21.63
CA VAL A 149 -8.94 18.85 -22.41
C VAL A 149 -8.48 20.20 -21.86
N GLU A 150 -9.41 21.17 -21.68
CA GLU A 150 -9.12 22.48 -21.13
C GLU A 150 -8.53 22.36 -19.71
N GLU A 151 -9.12 21.50 -18.86
CA GLU A 151 -8.64 21.24 -17.50
C GLU A 151 -7.19 20.71 -17.49
N ILE A 152 -6.82 19.79 -18.40
CA ILE A 152 -5.45 19.27 -18.51
C ILE A 152 -4.47 20.38 -18.92
N GLU A 153 -4.84 21.22 -19.91
CA GLU A 153 -3.99 22.31 -20.37
C GLU A 153 -3.81 23.39 -19.29
N ASP A 154 -4.88 23.77 -18.60
CA ASP A 154 -4.85 24.84 -17.60
C ASP A 154 -4.18 24.41 -16.28
N VAL A 155 -4.39 23.16 -15.83
CA VAL A 155 -3.94 22.70 -14.51
C VAL A 155 -2.56 22.04 -14.58
N ILE A 156 -2.33 21.21 -15.60
CA ILE A 156 -1.07 20.46 -15.76
C ILE A 156 -0.10 21.22 -16.65
N GLY A 157 -0.60 21.98 -17.63
CA GLY A 157 0.22 22.76 -18.55
C GLY A 157 0.78 21.94 -19.73
N ILE A 158 0.17 20.79 -20.05
CA ILE A 158 0.55 19.96 -21.22
C ILE A 158 -0.50 20.07 -22.32
N GLU A 159 -0.07 20.04 -23.60
CA GLU A 159 -0.98 20.06 -24.73
C GLU A 159 -1.88 18.82 -24.78
N ALA A 160 -3.19 19.02 -24.83
CA ALA A 160 -4.20 17.95 -24.81
C ALA A 160 -5.24 18.02 -25.94
N GLN A 161 -5.13 19.00 -26.86
CA GLN A 161 -6.11 19.17 -27.96
C GLN A 161 -6.20 17.95 -28.87
N ASP A 162 -5.09 17.27 -29.11
CA ASP A 162 -4.99 16.06 -29.93
C ASP A 162 -5.05 14.76 -29.10
N ALA A 163 -5.38 14.85 -27.80
CA ALA A 163 -5.51 13.68 -26.92
C ALA A 163 -6.60 12.72 -27.44
N PRO A 164 -6.31 11.41 -27.55
CA PRO A 164 -7.30 10.41 -27.93
C PRO A 164 -8.47 10.41 -26.95
N LYS A 165 -9.69 10.55 -27.50
CA LYS A 165 -10.94 10.45 -26.75
C LYS A 165 -11.50 9.05 -26.92
N ILE A 166 -11.45 8.24 -25.86
CA ILE A 166 -11.67 6.79 -25.93
C ILE A 166 -12.77 6.28 -25.00
N SER A 167 -13.28 5.10 -25.31
CA SER A 167 -13.94 4.24 -24.33
C SER A 167 -13.18 2.91 -24.25
N ALA A 168 -12.32 2.76 -23.26
CA ALA A 168 -11.61 1.51 -23.05
C ALA A 168 -12.57 0.34 -22.82
N LYS A 169 -13.68 0.56 -22.11
CA LYS A 169 -14.72 -0.44 -21.87
C LYS A 169 -15.30 -0.98 -23.17
N ASN A 170 -15.60 -0.11 -24.14
CA ASN A 170 -16.25 -0.46 -25.40
C ASN A 170 -15.26 -0.65 -26.57
N GLY A 171 -13.95 -0.50 -26.32
CA GLY A 171 -12.91 -0.62 -27.35
C GLY A 171 -12.92 0.49 -28.41
N ILE A 172 -13.47 1.66 -28.09
CA ILE A 172 -13.60 2.80 -29.02
C ILE A 172 -12.28 3.57 -29.06
N ASN A 173 -11.78 3.83 -30.27
CA ASN A 173 -10.60 4.67 -30.56
C ASN A 173 -9.28 4.20 -29.94
N ILE A 174 -9.14 2.91 -29.61
CA ILE A 174 -7.92 2.36 -29.02
C ILE A 174 -6.73 2.47 -29.98
N GLU A 175 -6.95 2.29 -31.28
CA GLU A 175 -5.94 2.42 -32.33
C GLU A 175 -5.31 3.82 -32.33
N GLN A 176 -6.07 4.86 -32.03
CA GLN A 176 -5.54 6.22 -31.91
C GLN A 176 -4.53 6.34 -30.77
N VAL A 177 -4.73 5.64 -29.66
CA VAL A 177 -3.77 5.59 -28.56
C VAL A 177 -2.46 4.94 -28.99
N LEU A 178 -2.55 3.80 -29.71
CA LEU A 178 -1.36 3.08 -30.19
C LEU A 178 -0.55 3.92 -31.17
N GLU A 179 -1.21 4.60 -32.11
CA GLU A 179 -0.55 5.51 -33.06
C GLU A 179 0.05 6.75 -32.37
N GLN A 180 -0.58 7.29 -31.35
CA GLN A 180 -0.04 8.39 -30.57
C GLN A 180 1.18 7.96 -29.75
N ILE A 181 1.22 6.74 -29.21
CA ILE A 181 2.40 6.17 -28.54
C ILE A 181 3.58 6.13 -29.50
N VAL A 182 3.38 5.68 -30.75
CA VAL A 182 4.43 5.68 -31.78
C VAL A 182 4.96 7.09 -32.03
N LYS A 183 4.08 8.09 -32.11
CA LYS A 183 4.40 9.48 -32.52
C LYS A 183 5.00 10.31 -31.39
N LYS A 184 4.46 10.20 -30.17
CA LYS A 184 4.80 11.10 -29.05
C LYS A 184 5.87 10.53 -28.12
N ILE A 185 5.83 9.21 -27.81
CA ILE A 185 6.80 8.64 -26.90
C ILE A 185 8.14 8.46 -27.63
N PRO A 186 9.24 9.05 -27.12
CA PRO A 186 10.55 8.94 -27.76
C PRO A 186 11.09 7.51 -27.72
N ALA A 187 11.97 7.20 -28.66
CA ALA A 187 12.75 5.98 -28.61
C ALA A 187 13.79 6.06 -27.48
N PRO A 188 14.10 4.94 -26.84
CA PRO A 188 15.10 4.92 -25.76
C PRO A 188 16.50 5.30 -26.25
N GLY A 189 17.25 5.99 -25.38
CA GLY A 189 18.66 6.32 -25.60
C GLY A 189 19.60 5.16 -25.27
N GLY A 190 20.92 5.48 -25.26
CA GLY A 190 21.99 4.54 -24.92
C GLY A 190 22.61 3.84 -26.14
N SER A 191 23.80 3.24 -25.95
CA SER A 191 24.53 2.50 -26.98
C SER A 191 24.84 1.07 -26.55
N PRO A 192 24.58 0.07 -27.39
CA PRO A 192 24.95 -1.32 -27.13
C PRO A 192 26.47 -1.56 -26.96
N GLU A 193 27.31 -0.63 -27.47
CA GLU A 193 28.78 -0.75 -27.45
C GLU A 193 29.39 -0.23 -26.14
N ASN A 194 28.62 0.52 -25.34
CA ASN A 194 29.09 1.06 -24.07
C ASN A 194 29.20 -0.05 -22.99
N PRO A 195 29.94 0.21 -21.89
CA PRO A 195 29.90 -0.67 -20.73
C PRO A 195 28.48 -0.87 -20.21
N LEU A 196 28.14 -2.11 -19.83
CA LEU A 196 26.80 -2.44 -19.37
C LEU A 196 26.37 -1.60 -18.17
N GLN A 197 25.20 -0.97 -18.30
CA GLN A 197 24.44 -0.36 -17.22
C GLN A 197 22.99 -0.79 -17.33
N ALA A 198 22.54 -1.62 -16.41
CA ALA A 198 21.14 -2.04 -16.34
C ALA A 198 20.54 -1.64 -14.99
N LEU A 199 19.38 -0.96 -15.02
CA LEU A 199 18.63 -0.55 -13.85
C LEU A 199 17.70 -1.68 -13.42
N ILE A 200 17.80 -2.12 -12.18
CA ILE A 200 16.84 -3.07 -11.59
C ILE A 200 15.60 -2.29 -11.15
N PHE A 201 14.48 -2.47 -11.83
CA PHE A 201 13.24 -1.81 -11.43
C PHE A 201 12.32 -2.71 -10.58
N ASP A 202 12.45 -4.05 -10.70
CA ASP A 202 11.75 -5.01 -9.82
C ASP A 202 12.51 -6.34 -9.73
N SER A 203 12.08 -7.22 -8.82
CA SER A 203 12.57 -8.59 -8.73
C SER A 203 11.51 -9.52 -8.15
N VAL A 204 11.54 -10.79 -8.58
CA VAL A 204 10.63 -11.83 -8.12
C VAL A 204 11.42 -13.06 -7.76
N TYR A 205 11.05 -13.72 -6.67
CA TYR A 205 11.59 -15.01 -6.34
C TYR A 205 10.69 -16.14 -6.88
N ASP A 206 11.27 -16.98 -7.72
CA ASP A 206 10.65 -18.20 -8.23
C ASP A 206 11.31 -19.43 -7.60
N SER A 207 10.51 -20.39 -7.15
CA SER A 207 11.03 -21.60 -6.47
C SER A 207 11.92 -22.48 -7.35
N TYR A 208 11.81 -22.36 -8.68
CA TYR A 208 12.55 -23.15 -9.66
C TYR A 208 13.70 -22.38 -10.30
N LYS A 209 13.47 -21.12 -10.65
CA LYS A 209 14.45 -20.25 -11.34
C LYS A 209 15.31 -19.42 -10.37
N GLY A 210 14.95 -19.37 -9.08
CA GLY A 210 15.59 -18.51 -8.10
C GLY A 210 15.14 -17.04 -8.24
N VAL A 211 16.07 -16.10 -8.08
CA VAL A 211 15.79 -14.68 -8.26
C VAL A 211 15.71 -14.35 -9.74
N ILE A 212 14.57 -13.79 -10.15
CA ILE A 212 14.35 -13.21 -11.47
C ILE A 212 14.40 -11.69 -11.31
N ILE A 213 15.37 -11.06 -11.93
CA ILE A 213 15.61 -9.61 -11.89
C ILE A 213 14.92 -8.99 -13.10
N PHE A 214 14.10 -7.97 -12.88
CA PHE A 214 13.50 -7.16 -13.95
C PHE A 214 14.36 -5.94 -14.17
N ALA A 215 14.90 -5.81 -15.38
CA ALA A 215 15.89 -4.80 -15.67
C ALA A 215 15.56 -4.02 -16.95
N ARG A 216 15.88 -2.71 -16.90
CA ARG A 216 15.94 -1.82 -18.04
C ARG A 216 17.41 -1.64 -18.40
N ILE A 217 17.78 -2.02 -19.63
CA ILE A 217 19.16 -1.83 -20.12
C ILE A 217 19.30 -0.38 -20.61
N MET A 218 20.08 0.40 -19.89
CA MET A 218 20.36 1.80 -20.23
C MET A 218 21.52 1.88 -21.24
N GLU A 219 22.60 1.16 -20.98
CA GLU A 219 23.80 1.10 -21.80
C GLU A 219 24.30 -0.34 -21.93
N GLY A 220 24.99 -0.64 -23.03
CA GLY A 220 25.66 -1.91 -23.22
C GLY A 220 24.75 -3.05 -23.60
N THR A 221 25.22 -4.27 -23.40
CA THR A 221 24.53 -5.51 -23.73
C THR A 221 24.79 -6.56 -22.67
N ILE A 222 23.76 -7.31 -22.26
CA ILE A 222 23.85 -8.44 -21.36
C ILE A 222 23.34 -9.70 -22.02
N LYS A 223 24.03 -10.82 -21.80
CA LYS A 223 23.69 -12.13 -22.36
C LYS A 223 24.01 -13.26 -21.40
N LYS A 224 23.56 -14.44 -21.71
CA LYS A 224 23.93 -15.65 -20.96
C LYS A 224 25.46 -15.77 -20.86
N GLY A 225 25.95 -16.09 -19.65
CA GLY A 225 27.37 -16.23 -19.34
C GLY A 225 28.09 -14.92 -19.00
N THR A 226 27.40 -13.76 -19.04
CA THR A 226 27.99 -12.50 -18.56
C THR A 226 28.23 -12.60 -17.06
N ASN A 227 29.42 -12.19 -16.59
CA ASN A 227 29.74 -12.06 -15.16
C ASN A 227 29.16 -10.74 -14.65
N MET A 228 27.93 -10.75 -14.16
CA MET A 228 27.31 -9.53 -13.66
C MET A 228 27.84 -9.15 -12.28
N LEU A 229 27.93 -7.85 -12.03
CA LEU A 229 28.25 -7.21 -10.76
C LEU A 229 27.10 -6.29 -10.36
N MET A 230 26.57 -6.48 -9.16
CA MET A 230 25.64 -5.56 -8.50
C MET A 230 26.44 -4.43 -7.87
N MET A 231 26.28 -3.20 -8.30
CA MET A 231 27.17 -2.10 -7.87
C MET A 231 26.94 -1.68 -6.42
N ALA A 232 25.70 -1.73 -5.92
CA ALA A 232 25.39 -1.33 -4.53
C ALA A 232 25.75 -2.41 -3.50
N THR A 233 25.56 -3.70 -3.82
CA THR A 233 25.82 -4.81 -2.90
C THR A 233 27.22 -5.41 -3.08
N GLY A 234 27.85 -5.19 -4.23
CA GLY A 234 29.12 -5.81 -4.61
C GLY A 234 28.99 -7.30 -4.96
N ALA A 235 27.79 -7.84 -5.01
CA ALA A 235 27.55 -9.25 -5.33
C ALA A 235 27.86 -9.54 -6.80
N LYS A 236 28.49 -10.68 -7.06
CA LYS A 236 28.81 -11.16 -8.41
C LYS A 236 28.11 -12.48 -8.68
N ALA A 237 27.58 -12.62 -9.89
CA ALA A 237 26.95 -13.85 -10.33
C ALA A 237 27.04 -14.02 -11.85
N GLU A 238 27.07 -15.26 -12.32
CA GLU A 238 26.98 -15.55 -13.75
C GLU A 238 25.51 -15.52 -14.20
N VAL A 239 25.23 -14.84 -15.30
CA VAL A 239 23.91 -14.81 -15.94
C VAL A 239 23.58 -16.18 -16.54
N VAL A 240 22.49 -16.78 -16.09
CA VAL A 240 22.01 -18.08 -16.54
C VAL A 240 21.12 -17.94 -17.78
N GLU A 241 20.21 -16.97 -17.75
CA GLU A 241 19.25 -16.72 -18.82
C GLU A 241 18.88 -15.23 -18.83
N VAL A 242 18.64 -14.69 -20.01
CA VAL A 242 18.01 -13.40 -20.23
C VAL A 242 16.80 -13.57 -21.13
N GLY A 243 15.83 -12.65 -21.03
CA GLY A 243 14.63 -12.75 -21.86
C GLY A 243 13.69 -11.56 -21.72
N THR A 244 12.56 -11.64 -22.39
CA THR A 244 11.54 -10.60 -22.45
C THR A 244 10.24 -11.09 -21.83
N PHE A 245 9.33 -10.15 -21.53
CA PHE A 245 8.07 -10.41 -20.86
C PHE A 245 6.94 -10.67 -21.85
N GLY A 246 6.13 -11.70 -21.62
CA GLY A 246 4.81 -11.85 -22.20
C GLY A 246 3.72 -11.57 -21.15
N ALA A 247 2.46 -11.73 -21.51
CA ALA A 247 1.36 -11.65 -20.56
C ALA A 247 1.40 -12.87 -19.61
N GLY A 248 1.98 -12.67 -18.42
CA GLY A 248 2.16 -13.74 -17.43
C GLY A 248 3.20 -14.82 -17.78
N GLN A 249 4.04 -14.61 -18.79
CA GLN A 249 5.03 -15.58 -19.27
C GLN A 249 6.39 -14.92 -19.51
N PHE A 250 7.45 -15.74 -19.48
CA PHE A 250 8.83 -15.33 -19.75
C PHE A 250 9.33 -15.97 -21.03
N PHE A 251 9.86 -15.19 -21.96
CA PHE A 251 10.41 -15.66 -23.22
C PHE A 251 11.92 -15.46 -23.25
N PRO A 252 12.72 -16.54 -23.19
CA PRO A 252 14.17 -16.44 -23.31
C PRO A 252 14.60 -15.82 -24.65
N CYS A 253 15.68 -15.03 -24.60
CA CYS A 253 16.33 -14.48 -25.79
C CYS A 253 17.85 -14.61 -25.70
N ASP A 254 18.54 -14.30 -26.78
CA ASP A 254 19.99 -14.45 -26.85
C ASP A 254 20.70 -13.37 -26.02
N GLU A 255 20.19 -12.13 -26.10
CA GLU A 255 20.76 -10.96 -25.42
C GLU A 255 19.71 -9.87 -25.20
N LEU A 256 19.98 -8.99 -24.23
CA LEU A 256 19.29 -7.73 -24.02
C LEU A 256 20.31 -6.59 -24.23
N SER A 257 19.98 -5.62 -25.07
CA SER A 257 20.84 -4.47 -25.40
C SER A 257 20.20 -3.16 -24.96
N ALA A 258 20.98 -2.07 -25.04
CA ALA A 258 20.54 -0.74 -24.69
C ALA A 258 19.16 -0.42 -25.30
N GLY A 259 18.27 0.15 -24.49
CA GLY A 259 16.89 0.41 -24.88
C GLY A 259 15.88 -0.68 -24.50
N MET A 260 16.32 -1.91 -24.27
CA MET A 260 15.41 -3.02 -23.99
C MET A 260 15.01 -3.14 -22.51
N VAL A 261 13.79 -3.61 -22.29
CA VAL A 261 13.28 -4.04 -20.99
C VAL A 261 13.17 -5.56 -21.01
N GLY A 262 13.66 -6.22 -19.96
CA GLY A 262 13.64 -7.67 -19.91
C GLY A 262 13.96 -8.22 -18.52
N TYR A 263 14.10 -9.54 -18.44
CA TYR A 263 14.49 -10.20 -17.20
C TYR A 263 15.86 -10.86 -17.30
N ILE A 264 16.50 -10.97 -16.14
CA ILE A 264 17.79 -11.64 -15.96
C ILE A 264 17.63 -12.68 -14.86
N THR A 265 18.04 -13.90 -15.10
CA THR A 265 18.24 -14.90 -14.04
C THR A 265 19.71 -15.17 -13.85
N ALA A 266 20.13 -15.34 -12.61
CA ALA A 266 21.52 -15.56 -12.28
C ALA A 266 21.70 -16.50 -11.10
N SER A 267 22.89 -17.09 -10.98
CA SER A 267 23.25 -17.99 -9.88
C SER A 267 23.49 -17.22 -8.57
N LEU A 268 22.51 -16.42 -8.14
CA LEU A 268 22.57 -15.69 -6.88
C LEU A 268 22.32 -16.61 -5.70
N LYS A 269 23.20 -16.57 -4.70
CA LYS A 269 23.12 -17.42 -3.50
C LYS A 269 22.15 -16.88 -2.46
N ASN A 270 22.02 -15.55 -2.37
CA ASN A 270 21.12 -14.87 -1.46
C ASN A 270 20.26 -13.87 -2.22
N VAL A 271 18.98 -13.84 -1.94
CA VAL A 271 18.06 -12.85 -2.50
C VAL A 271 18.39 -11.44 -1.99
N LYS A 272 18.94 -11.32 -0.79
CA LYS A 272 19.42 -10.04 -0.22
C LYS A 272 20.54 -9.37 -1.02
N ASP A 273 21.17 -10.12 -1.94
CA ASP A 273 22.20 -9.62 -2.84
C ASP A 273 21.60 -8.79 -3.99
N THR A 274 20.29 -8.88 -4.22
CA THR A 274 19.56 -8.11 -5.23
C THR A 274 18.77 -7.00 -4.56
N ARG A 275 19.05 -5.77 -4.92
CA ARG A 275 18.26 -4.61 -4.47
C ARG A 275 17.61 -3.95 -5.67
N VAL A 276 16.33 -3.67 -5.55
CA VAL A 276 15.64 -2.83 -6.53
C VAL A 276 16.23 -1.43 -6.49
N GLY A 277 16.53 -0.87 -7.67
CA GLY A 277 17.26 0.39 -7.82
C GLY A 277 18.77 0.25 -7.89
N ASP A 278 19.30 -0.96 -7.78
CA ASP A 278 20.73 -1.21 -8.02
C ASP A 278 21.06 -1.21 -9.51
N THR A 279 22.30 -0.96 -9.81
CA THR A 279 22.86 -1.04 -11.16
C THR A 279 23.58 -2.36 -11.35
N VAL A 280 23.19 -3.08 -12.40
CA VAL A 280 23.92 -4.25 -12.88
C VAL A 280 24.90 -3.82 -13.94
N THR A 281 26.17 -4.22 -13.79
CA THR A 281 27.22 -4.03 -14.78
C THR A 281 27.96 -5.35 -15.05
N ASP A 282 28.80 -5.36 -16.07
CA ASP A 282 29.71 -6.48 -16.35
C ASP A 282 30.93 -6.38 -15.45
N ALA A 283 31.22 -7.40 -14.64
CA ALA A 283 32.37 -7.45 -13.75
C ALA A 283 33.71 -7.41 -14.48
N ASP A 284 33.73 -7.85 -15.73
CA ASP A 284 34.93 -7.89 -16.57
C ASP A 284 35.18 -6.55 -17.31
N ASN A 285 34.12 -5.74 -17.49
CA ASN A 285 34.18 -4.37 -18.05
C ASN A 285 33.17 -3.47 -17.35
N PRO A 286 33.38 -3.12 -16.07
CA PRO A 286 32.41 -2.38 -15.28
C PRO A 286 32.25 -0.93 -15.76
N CYS A 287 31.03 -0.41 -15.67
CA CYS A 287 30.77 1.01 -15.87
C CYS A 287 31.42 1.85 -14.76
N ALA A 288 31.69 3.11 -15.05
CA ALA A 288 32.41 4.00 -14.14
C ALA A 288 31.58 4.42 -12.93
N GLU A 289 30.28 4.67 -13.14
CA GLU A 289 29.36 5.18 -12.12
C GLU A 289 28.04 4.38 -12.14
N PRO A 290 27.41 4.14 -10.97
CA PRO A 290 26.09 3.55 -10.91
C PRO A 290 25.03 4.53 -11.42
N LEU A 291 23.94 4.00 -11.92
CA LEU A 291 22.73 4.80 -12.21
C LEU A 291 22.17 5.41 -10.91
N PRO A 292 21.46 6.54 -10.98
CA PRO A 292 20.74 7.07 -9.83
C PRO A 292 19.80 5.99 -9.30
N GLY A 293 20.04 5.55 -8.07
CA GLY A 293 19.20 4.55 -7.41
C GLY A 293 17.93 5.19 -6.87
N TYR A 294 16.97 4.34 -6.48
CA TYR A 294 15.75 4.81 -5.84
C TYR A 294 16.01 5.29 -4.42
N LYS A 295 15.23 6.29 -3.98
CA LYS A 295 15.21 6.70 -2.58
C LYS A 295 14.78 5.51 -1.71
N LYS A 296 15.45 5.31 -0.57
CA LYS A 296 15.03 4.28 0.39
C LYS A 296 13.64 4.63 0.90
N VAL A 297 12.72 3.68 0.77
CA VAL A 297 11.37 3.84 1.31
C VAL A 297 11.39 3.53 2.79
N ASN A 298 10.81 4.43 3.57
CA ASN A 298 10.61 4.21 5.00
C ASN A 298 9.17 3.75 5.23
N SER A 299 9.01 2.72 6.05
CA SER A 299 7.69 2.30 6.49
C SER A 299 7.04 3.43 7.30
N MET A 300 5.76 3.67 7.04
CA MET A 300 4.98 4.72 7.71
C MET A 300 4.07 4.15 8.80
N VAL A 301 3.60 2.92 8.61
CA VAL A 301 2.66 2.22 9.48
C VAL A 301 3.30 0.96 10.02
N PHE A 302 3.17 0.72 11.31
CA PHE A 302 3.74 -0.44 11.99
C PHE A 302 2.66 -1.20 12.74
N CYS A 303 2.64 -2.53 12.62
CA CYS A 303 1.82 -3.37 13.49
C CYS A 303 2.56 -4.66 13.86
N GLY A 304 2.16 -5.27 14.96
CA GLY A 304 2.58 -6.62 15.33
C GLY A 304 1.73 -7.66 14.60
N ILE A 305 2.37 -8.66 14.00
CA ILE A 305 1.72 -9.82 13.40
C ILE A 305 2.10 -11.07 14.19
N TYR A 306 1.11 -11.78 14.70
CA TYR A 306 1.27 -12.96 15.54
C TYR A 306 0.48 -14.13 14.95
N PRO A 307 1.04 -15.36 14.95
CA PRO A 307 0.24 -16.53 14.59
C PRO A 307 -0.78 -16.80 15.69
N ALA A 308 -2.02 -17.11 15.32
CA ALA A 308 -3.05 -17.49 16.29
C ALA A 308 -2.68 -18.77 17.08
N ASP A 309 -1.95 -19.68 16.44
CA ASP A 309 -1.28 -20.81 17.07
C ASP A 309 0.23 -20.54 17.18
N GLY A 310 0.74 -20.35 18.40
CA GLY A 310 2.16 -20.07 18.65
C GLY A 310 3.13 -21.13 18.10
N ALA A 311 2.68 -22.36 17.85
CA ALA A 311 3.49 -23.40 17.19
C ALA A 311 3.82 -23.06 15.74
N LYS A 312 3.04 -22.18 15.09
CA LYS A 312 3.26 -21.71 13.72
C LYS A 312 4.19 -20.49 13.59
N TYR A 313 4.86 -20.07 14.66
CA TYR A 313 5.84 -18.97 14.60
C TYR A 313 6.96 -19.19 13.56
N PRO A 314 7.57 -20.40 13.43
CA PRO A 314 8.55 -20.65 12.36
C PRO A 314 7.96 -20.51 10.96
N ASP A 315 6.71 -20.96 10.75
CA ASP A 315 6.03 -20.86 9.45
C ASP A 315 5.77 -19.40 9.09
N LEU A 316 5.37 -18.57 10.05
CA LEU A 316 5.20 -17.12 9.86
C LEU A 316 6.52 -16.45 9.49
N ARG A 317 7.63 -16.79 10.15
CA ARG A 317 8.95 -16.28 9.81
C ARG A 317 9.31 -16.60 8.36
N ASP A 318 9.18 -17.86 7.98
CA ASP A 318 9.55 -18.34 6.65
C ASP A 318 8.64 -17.70 5.56
N ALA A 319 7.37 -17.45 5.89
CA ALA A 319 6.44 -16.74 5.01
C ALA A 319 6.82 -15.25 4.84
N LEU A 320 7.15 -14.55 5.92
CA LEU A 320 7.61 -13.16 5.87
C LEU A 320 8.92 -13.02 5.10
N GLU A 321 9.88 -13.94 5.29
CA GLU A 321 11.11 -13.98 4.50
C GLU A 321 10.81 -14.09 3.00
N LYS A 322 9.93 -15.00 2.59
CA LYS A 322 9.53 -15.17 1.18
C LYS A 322 8.80 -13.95 0.63
N LEU A 323 7.88 -13.35 1.41
CA LEU A 323 7.17 -12.14 0.99
C LEU A 323 8.11 -10.96 0.80
N GLN A 324 9.09 -10.77 1.71
CA GLN A 324 10.07 -9.69 1.62
C GLN A 324 10.93 -9.78 0.34
N LEU A 325 11.10 -10.98 -0.23
CA LEU A 325 11.79 -11.17 -1.50
C LEU A 325 11.03 -10.54 -2.69
N ASN A 326 9.70 -10.58 -2.60
CA ASN A 326 8.80 -10.09 -3.64
C ASN A 326 8.26 -8.68 -3.32
N ASP A 327 8.51 -8.18 -2.11
CA ASP A 327 8.04 -6.88 -1.62
C ASP A 327 9.15 -6.21 -0.80
N ALA A 328 9.94 -5.39 -1.47
CA ALA A 328 11.09 -4.71 -0.85
C ALA A 328 10.69 -3.63 0.17
N ALA A 329 9.42 -3.23 0.21
CA ALA A 329 8.89 -2.26 1.17
C ALA A 329 8.56 -2.91 2.52
N LEU A 330 8.31 -4.22 2.55
CA LEU A 330 8.03 -4.96 3.77
C LEU A 330 9.28 -5.04 4.67
N GLN A 331 9.17 -4.49 5.86
CA GLN A 331 10.18 -4.59 6.91
C GLN A 331 9.60 -5.38 8.07
N TYR A 332 10.39 -6.22 8.72
CA TYR A 332 9.95 -6.94 9.91
C TYR A 332 11.11 -7.23 10.86
N GLU A 333 10.80 -7.26 12.14
CA GLU A 333 11.71 -7.64 13.22
C GLU A 333 10.98 -8.53 14.24
N PRO A 334 11.68 -9.45 14.93
CA PRO A 334 11.08 -10.28 15.96
C PRO A 334 10.50 -9.43 17.09
N GLU A 335 9.28 -9.76 17.52
CA GLU A 335 8.61 -9.12 18.64
C GLU A 335 7.99 -10.16 19.57
N THR A 336 7.82 -9.80 20.85
CA THR A 336 7.16 -10.65 21.83
C THR A 336 6.09 -9.85 22.56
N SER A 337 4.88 -10.39 22.59
CA SER A 337 3.76 -9.87 23.37
C SER A 337 3.45 -10.80 24.54
N VAL A 338 3.15 -10.23 25.71
CA VAL A 338 2.73 -11.01 26.88
C VAL A 338 1.40 -11.72 26.62
N ALA A 339 0.51 -11.08 25.85
CA ALA A 339 -0.81 -11.61 25.52
C ALA A 339 -0.78 -12.60 24.35
N LEU A 340 0.04 -12.35 23.31
CA LEU A 340 0.01 -13.07 22.03
C LEU A 340 1.21 -14.00 21.81
N GLY A 341 2.24 -13.92 22.64
CA GLY A 341 3.45 -14.72 22.51
C GLY A 341 4.46 -14.16 21.50
N PHE A 342 5.12 -15.04 20.74
CA PHE A 342 6.11 -14.66 19.74
C PHE A 342 5.46 -14.28 18.41
N GLY A 343 5.93 -13.19 17.82
CA GLY A 343 5.47 -12.65 16.54
C GLY A 343 6.52 -11.75 15.90
N PHE A 344 6.06 -10.89 15.01
CA PHE A 344 6.93 -9.93 14.31
C PHE A 344 6.30 -8.54 14.32
N ARG A 345 7.11 -7.53 14.57
CA ARG A 345 6.79 -6.13 14.30
C ARG A 345 7.06 -5.87 12.84
N CYS A 346 6.02 -5.57 12.07
CA CYS A 346 6.09 -5.34 10.64
C CYS A 346 5.85 -3.87 10.33
N GLY A 347 6.61 -3.35 9.34
CA GLY A 347 6.47 -1.99 8.82
C GLY A 347 5.92 -2.02 7.40
N PHE A 348 4.98 -1.11 7.12
CA PHE A 348 4.21 -1.03 5.88
C PHE A 348 4.21 0.40 5.34
N LEU A 349 3.92 0.55 4.05
CA LEU A 349 3.79 1.85 3.38
C LEU A 349 2.52 2.59 3.83
N GLY A 350 1.44 1.85 4.02
CA GLY A 350 0.14 2.35 4.47
C GLY A 350 -0.78 1.21 4.90
N LEU A 351 -2.05 1.49 5.13
CA LEU A 351 -3.03 0.47 5.56
C LEU A 351 -3.35 -0.53 4.46
N LEU A 352 -3.51 -0.08 3.22
CA LEU A 352 -3.80 -0.99 2.12
C LEU A 352 -2.65 -1.99 1.93
N HIS A 353 -1.39 -1.53 2.05
CA HIS A 353 -0.24 -2.42 2.02
C HIS A 353 -0.27 -3.44 3.17
N LEU A 354 -0.62 -3.02 4.39
CA LEU A 354 -0.79 -3.92 5.54
C LEU A 354 -1.86 -4.99 5.28
N GLU A 355 -3.04 -4.60 4.81
CA GLU A 355 -4.13 -5.51 4.50
C GLU A 355 -3.74 -6.54 3.43
N ILE A 356 -3.06 -6.10 2.38
CA ILE A 356 -2.59 -6.99 1.32
C ILE A 356 -1.58 -8.01 1.84
N ILE A 357 -0.59 -7.58 2.62
CA ILE A 357 0.39 -8.49 3.22
C ILE A 357 -0.28 -9.48 4.17
N GLN A 358 -1.23 -9.03 4.99
CA GLN A 358 -1.99 -9.91 5.88
C GLN A 358 -2.78 -10.96 5.08
N GLU A 359 -3.57 -10.53 4.07
CA GLU A 359 -4.33 -11.47 3.24
C GLU A 359 -3.43 -12.45 2.47
N ARG A 360 -2.28 -12.01 2.00
CA ARG A 360 -1.30 -12.90 1.36
C ARG A 360 -0.76 -13.95 2.33
N LEU A 361 -0.41 -13.55 3.56
CA LEU A 361 0.02 -14.49 4.60
C LEU A 361 -1.07 -15.52 4.93
N GLU A 362 -2.33 -15.09 5.00
CA GLU A 362 -3.46 -15.95 5.27
C GLU A 362 -3.77 -16.90 4.10
N ARG A 363 -3.80 -16.41 2.86
CA ARG A 363 -4.22 -17.17 1.67
C ARG A 363 -3.10 -18.01 1.05
N GLU A 364 -1.90 -17.42 0.83
CA GLU A 364 -0.79 -18.10 0.15
C GLU A 364 -0.05 -19.07 1.09
N TYR A 365 0.01 -18.75 2.41
CA TYR A 365 0.75 -19.55 3.40
C TYR A 365 -0.14 -20.27 4.42
N ASN A 366 -1.47 -20.10 4.30
CA ASN A 366 -2.46 -20.76 5.18
C ASN A 366 -2.18 -20.52 6.68
N LEU A 367 -1.93 -19.26 7.04
CA LEU A 367 -1.66 -18.82 8.40
C LEU A 367 -2.89 -18.13 8.98
N ASP A 368 -3.31 -18.51 10.17
CA ASP A 368 -4.28 -17.74 10.97
C ASP A 368 -3.50 -16.70 11.78
N LEU A 369 -3.80 -15.42 11.59
CA LEU A 369 -3.03 -14.32 12.15
C LEU A 369 -3.84 -13.44 13.10
N VAL A 370 -3.16 -12.91 14.11
CA VAL A 370 -3.66 -11.83 14.97
C VAL A 370 -2.77 -10.62 14.73
N THR A 371 -3.38 -9.52 14.29
CA THR A 371 -2.69 -8.24 14.07
C THR A 371 -2.99 -7.29 15.21
N THR A 372 -1.97 -6.59 15.70
CA THR A 372 -2.17 -5.50 16.66
C THR A 372 -2.66 -4.24 15.94
N ALA A 373 -3.11 -3.25 16.70
CA ALA A 373 -3.46 -1.96 16.11
C ALA A 373 -2.27 -1.34 15.38
N PRO A 374 -2.46 -0.83 14.15
CA PRO A 374 -1.44 -0.06 13.46
C PRO A 374 -1.02 1.17 14.26
N SER A 375 0.25 1.50 14.21
CA SER A 375 0.83 2.69 14.84
C SER A 375 1.82 3.34 13.90
N VAL A 376 2.12 4.61 14.14
CA VAL A 376 3.17 5.36 13.45
C VAL A 376 4.45 5.36 14.30
N ILE A 377 5.56 5.83 13.73
CA ILE A 377 6.77 6.09 14.49
C ILE A 377 6.63 7.41 15.23
N TYR A 378 6.79 7.41 16.54
CA TYR A 378 6.91 8.62 17.34
C TYR A 378 8.36 8.84 17.74
N LYS A 379 8.80 10.09 17.83
CA LYS A 379 10.10 10.42 18.41
C LYS A 379 9.92 10.80 19.86
N VAL A 380 10.65 10.11 20.74
CA VAL A 380 10.62 10.34 22.18
C VAL A 380 11.92 11.02 22.58
N HIS A 381 11.80 12.24 23.11
CA HIS A 381 12.89 13.02 23.67
C HIS A 381 12.90 12.83 25.16
N GLN A 382 14.00 12.31 25.70
CA GLN A 382 14.16 12.08 27.13
C GLN A 382 14.89 13.26 27.81
N THR A 383 14.65 13.39 29.10
CA THR A 383 15.26 14.45 29.95
C THR A 383 16.78 14.38 30.03
N ASP A 384 17.39 13.25 29.68
CA ASP A 384 18.85 13.07 29.58
C ASP A 384 19.42 13.47 28.21
N GLY A 385 18.58 13.96 27.29
CA GLY A 385 18.95 14.35 25.93
C GLY A 385 18.95 13.21 24.91
N THR A 386 18.58 11.99 25.30
CA THR A 386 18.44 10.85 24.38
C THR A 386 17.18 11.00 23.52
N VAL A 387 17.30 10.72 22.24
CA VAL A 387 16.16 10.67 21.29
C VAL A 387 16.12 9.31 20.65
N PHE A 388 14.94 8.68 20.63
CA PHE A 388 14.76 7.39 19.98
C PHE A 388 13.39 7.29 19.29
N ASP A 389 13.31 6.42 18.31
CA ASP A 389 12.10 6.13 17.55
C ASP A 389 11.25 5.07 18.30
N LEU A 390 10.01 5.43 18.63
CA LEU A 390 9.04 4.55 19.27
C LEU A 390 8.10 3.99 18.22
N THR A 391 8.25 2.72 17.89
CA THR A 391 7.38 1.97 16.96
C THR A 391 6.29 1.18 17.68
N ASN A 392 6.56 0.72 18.91
CA ASN A 392 5.62 -0.03 19.73
C ASN A 392 5.23 0.74 20.99
N PRO A 393 3.93 1.05 21.21
CA PRO A 393 3.46 1.76 22.39
C PRO A 393 3.85 1.13 23.73
N THR A 394 4.09 -0.19 23.77
CA THR A 394 4.48 -0.89 24.99
C THR A 394 5.88 -0.53 25.46
N ASN A 395 6.74 -0.08 24.55
CA ASN A 395 8.13 0.32 24.83
C ASN A 395 8.25 1.79 25.27
N LEU A 396 7.13 2.49 25.49
CA LEU A 396 7.16 3.86 25.99
C LEU A 396 7.78 3.86 27.40
N PRO A 397 8.85 4.64 27.65
CA PRO A 397 9.48 4.75 28.95
C PRO A 397 8.56 5.42 29.98
N ASP A 398 9.03 5.44 31.25
CA ASP A 398 8.29 6.12 32.33
C ASP A 398 8.06 7.60 31.96
N PRO A 399 6.82 8.11 32.09
CA PRO A 399 6.51 9.51 31.76
C PRO A 399 7.41 10.55 32.42
N SER A 400 7.98 10.25 33.59
CA SER A 400 8.91 11.14 34.30
C SER A 400 10.26 11.34 33.60
N THR A 401 10.63 10.43 32.70
CA THR A 401 11.87 10.49 31.92
C THR A 401 11.67 11.12 30.53
N ILE A 402 10.42 11.39 30.14
CA ILE A 402 10.08 11.99 28.85
C ILE A 402 10.05 13.51 29.01
N GLU A 403 10.79 14.21 28.18
CA GLU A 403 10.73 15.66 28.08
C GLU A 403 9.57 16.09 27.17
N TYR A 404 9.50 15.55 25.97
CA TYR A 404 8.39 15.71 25.03
C TYR A 404 8.40 14.58 23.98
N MET A 405 7.31 14.49 23.23
CA MET A 405 7.19 13.57 22.10
C MET A 405 6.83 14.32 20.82
N GLU A 406 7.28 13.77 19.69
CA GLU A 406 6.91 14.27 18.37
C GLU A 406 6.14 13.20 17.60
N GLU A 407 5.13 13.64 16.85
CA GLU A 407 4.38 12.79 15.92
C GLU A 407 4.67 13.15 14.46
N PRO A 408 4.58 12.18 13.53
CA PRO A 408 4.76 12.43 12.10
C PRO A 408 3.58 13.24 11.55
N ILE A 409 3.90 14.27 10.78
CA ILE A 409 2.95 15.15 10.10
C ILE A 409 3.08 14.95 8.60
N VAL A 410 1.96 14.91 7.92
CA VAL A 410 1.88 14.86 6.46
C VAL A 410 1.32 16.16 5.89
N SER A 411 1.79 16.52 4.70
CA SER A 411 1.15 17.50 3.83
C SER A 411 0.11 16.76 3.00
N ALA A 412 -1.15 17.12 3.19
CA ALA A 412 -2.30 16.46 2.57
C ALA A 412 -2.92 17.37 1.51
N GLU A 413 -3.17 16.83 0.33
CA GLU A 413 -3.89 17.47 -0.77
C GLU A 413 -5.22 16.75 -1.00
N ILE A 414 -6.32 17.51 -0.88
CA ILE A 414 -7.67 16.99 -1.03
C ILE A 414 -8.37 17.77 -2.13
N MET A 415 -8.70 17.08 -3.21
CA MET A 415 -9.50 17.66 -4.29
C MET A 415 -10.96 17.27 -4.11
N VAL A 416 -11.86 18.24 -4.14
CA VAL A 416 -13.29 18.03 -3.88
C VAL A 416 -14.16 19.04 -4.61
N THR A 417 -15.40 18.68 -4.95
CA THR A 417 -16.37 19.61 -5.54
C THR A 417 -16.81 20.68 -4.52
N LYS A 418 -17.14 21.88 -5.01
CA LYS A 418 -17.44 23.05 -4.16
C LYS A 418 -18.48 22.80 -3.07
N GLU A 419 -19.47 21.94 -3.36
CA GLU A 419 -20.58 21.67 -2.43
C GLU A 419 -20.14 20.91 -1.16
N TYR A 420 -19.05 20.10 -1.23
CA TYR A 420 -18.57 19.32 -0.08
C TYR A 420 -17.38 19.94 0.65
N VAL A 421 -16.87 21.11 0.21
CA VAL A 421 -15.72 21.78 0.84
C VAL A 421 -15.91 21.94 2.35
N GLY A 422 -17.08 22.43 2.78
CA GLY A 422 -17.37 22.62 4.21
C GLY A 422 -17.35 21.31 5.02
N ALA A 423 -17.88 20.23 4.45
CA ALA A 423 -17.89 18.92 5.11
C ALA A 423 -16.47 18.34 5.26
N ILE A 424 -15.63 18.53 4.24
CA ILE A 424 -14.24 18.08 4.27
C ILE A 424 -13.37 18.92 5.19
N MET A 425 -13.56 20.24 5.21
CA MET A 425 -12.89 21.12 6.18
C MET A 425 -13.21 20.73 7.63
N THR A 426 -14.49 20.40 7.90
CA THR A 426 -14.91 19.89 9.21
C THR A 426 -14.21 18.58 9.55
N LEU A 427 -14.14 17.63 8.60
CA LEU A 427 -13.43 16.35 8.79
C LEU A 427 -11.96 16.60 9.15
N CYS A 428 -11.25 17.45 8.41
CA CYS A 428 -9.85 17.76 8.68
C CYS A 428 -9.65 18.39 10.06
N GLN A 429 -10.57 19.27 10.51
CA GLN A 429 -10.52 19.85 11.86
C GLN A 429 -10.74 18.79 12.95
N GLU A 430 -11.70 17.89 12.77
CA GLU A 430 -11.92 16.75 13.68
C GLU A 430 -10.67 15.87 13.82
N ARG A 431 -9.88 15.77 12.75
CA ARG A 431 -8.61 15.04 12.69
C ARG A 431 -7.37 15.88 13.03
N ARG A 432 -7.55 16.98 13.77
CA ARG A 432 -6.47 17.88 14.20
C ARG A 432 -5.68 18.53 13.06
N GLY A 433 -6.29 18.60 11.87
CA GLY A 433 -5.66 19.19 10.70
C GLY A 433 -5.47 20.69 10.79
N THR A 434 -4.31 21.17 10.37
CA THR A 434 -3.99 22.58 10.21
C THR A 434 -4.24 22.99 8.77
N TYR A 435 -5.15 23.93 8.56
CA TYR A 435 -5.45 24.47 7.24
C TYR A 435 -4.26 25.30 6.71
N ILE A 436 -3.86 25.05 5.46
CA ILE A 436 -2.77 25.76 4.78
C ILE A 436 -3.32 26.68 3.70
N SER A 437 -3.98 26.13 2.68
CA SER A 437 -4.55 26.90 1.57
C SER A 437 -5.72 26.18 0.93
N MET A 438 -6.48 26.93 0.17
CA MET A 438 -7.53 26.43 -0.70
C MET A 438 -7.46 27.18 -2.03
N GLU A 439 -7.41 26.43 -3.11
CA GLU A 439 -7.40 26.95 -4.46
C GLU A 439 -8.62 26.38 -5.23
N TYR A 440 -9.28 27.22 -6.01
CA TYR A 440 -10.38 26.77 -6.85
C TYR A 440 -9.85 26.47 -8.25
N ILE A 441 -10.05 25.24 -8.69
CA ILE A 441 -9.75 24.77 -10.03
C ILE A 441 -11.10 24.50 -10.68
N GLU A 442 -11.57 25.42 -11.51
CA GLU A 442 -12.88 25.38 -12.18
C GLU A 442 -14.06 25.06 -11.23
N THR A 443 -14.58 23.82 -11.29
CA THR A 443 -15.72 23.36 -10.48
C THR A 443 -15.32 22.74 -9.15
N ARG A 444 -14.00 22.54 -8.91
CA ARG A 444 -13.45 21.89 -7.73
C ARG A 444 -12.65 22.82 -6.85
N ALA A 445 -12.35 22.38 -5.66
CA ALA A 445 -11.43 23.01 -4.72
C ALA A 445 -10.32 22.05 -4.37
N LEU A 446 -9.08 22.50 -4.46
CA LEU A 446 -7.90 21.84 -3.92
C LEU A 446 -7.64 22.40 -2.53
N LEU A 447 -7.83 21.57 -1.51
CA LEU A 447 -7.59 21.91 -0.11
C LEU A 447 -6.22 21.35 0.30
N LYS A 448 -5.37 22.20 0.89
CA LYS A 448 -4.08 21.78 1.46
C LYS A 448 -4.13 21.86 2.97
N TYR A 449 -3.80 20.75 3.62
CA TYR A 449 -3.79 20.61 5.07
C TYR A 449 -2.49 19.95 5.55
N GLU A 450 -2.09 20.27 6.77
CA GLU A 450 -1.15 19.45 7.52
C GLU A 450 -1.92 18.61 8.52
N LEU A 451 -1.76 17.29 8.44
CA LEU A 451 -2.47 16.33 9.26
C LEU A 451 -1.49 15.42 9.99
N PRO A 452 -1.75 15.08 11.27
CA PRO A 452 -1.01 14.01 11.92
C PRO A 452 -1.25 12.68 11.22
N LEU A 453 -0.16 11.96 10.87
CA LEU A 453 -0.27 10.69 10.16
C LEU A 453 -1.16 9.69 10.89
N ASN A 454 -1.08 9.64 12.22
CA ASN A 454 -1.90 8.74 13.03
C ASN A 454 -3.41 8.99 12.93
N GLU A 455 -3.84 10.19 12.53
CA GLU A 455 -5.26 10.53 12.36
C GLU A 455 -5.82 10.15 10.99
N ILE A 456 -4.95 9.82 10.03
CA ILE A 456 -5.36 9.46 8.67
C ILE A 456 -5.24 7.98 8.36
N ILE A 457 -4.43 7.22 9.14
CA ILE A 457 -4.17 5.80 8.87
C ILE A 457 -5.32 4.86 9.22
N TYR A 458 -6.39 5.31 9.88
CA TYR A 458 -7.51 4.43 10.23
C TYR A 458 -8.66 4.54 9.23
N ASP A 459 -9.56 5.43 9.46
CA ASP A 459 -10.86 5.56 8.78
C ASP A 459 -11.02 6.88 8.01
N PHE A 460 -9.95 7.68 7.91
CA PHE A 460 -10.01 9.00 7.27
C PHE A 460 -10.45 8.93 5.80
N PHE A 461 -9.93 7.97 5.04
CA PHE A 461 -10.26 7.81 3.63
C PHE A 461 -11.72 7.43 3.41
N ASP A 462 -12.25 6.54 4.24
CA ASP A 462 -13.66 6.13 4.20
C ASP A 462 -14.58 7.27 4.63
N ALA A 463 -14.21 8.01 5.68
CA ALA A 463 -14.91 9.21 6.10
C ALA A 463 -14.89 10.30 5.01
N LEU A 464 -13.77 10.48 4.32
CA LEU A 464 -13.62 11.41 3.21
C LEU A 464 -14.58 11.06 2.07
N LYS A 465 -14.57 9.80 1.62
CA LYS A 465 -15.47 9.29 0.57
C LYS A 465 -16.93 9.41 0.99
N SER A 466 -17.27 9.01 2.20
CA SER A 466 -18.64 9.08 2.72
C SER A 466 -19.17 10.52 2.74
N ARG A 467 -18.39 11.48 3.30
CA ARG A 467 -18.80 12.90 3.44
C ARG A 467 -18.83 13.64 2.11
N SER A 468 -18.10 13.16 1.09
CA SER A 468 -18.09 13.73 -0.26
C SER A 468 -18.92 12.95 -1.27
N ARG A 469 -19.63 11.88 -0.85
CA ARG A 469 -20.33 10.94 -1.74
C ARG A 469 -19.42 10.37 -2.84
N GLY A 470 -18.14 10.16 -2.54
CA GLY A 470 -17.15 9.65 -3.47
C GLY A 470 -16.49 10.69 -4.39
N TYR A 471 -16.84 11.99 -4.25
CA TYR A 471 -16.27 13.05 -5.09
C TYR A 471 -14.97 13.65 -4.57
N ALA A 472 -14.47 13.25 -3.39
CA ALA A 472 -13.18 13.70 -2.89
C ALA A 472 -12.09 12.69 -3.19
N SER A 473 -10.97 13.17 -3.73
CA SER A 473 -9.71 12.45 -3.83
C SER A 473 -8.70 13.00 -2.82
N PHE A 474 -7.76 12.16 -2.43
CA PHE A 474 -6.82 12.44 -1.36
C PHE A 474 -5.43 11.89 -1.73
N ASP A 475 -4.43 12.74 -1.55
CA ASP A 475 -3.02 12.36 -1.62
C ASP A 475 -2.26 13.02 -0.46
N TYR A 476 -1.12 12.43 -0.06
CA TYR A 476 -0.33 12.98 1.03
C TYR A 476 1.14 12.62 0.94
N GLU A 477 1.98 13.49 1.46
CA GLU A 477 3.42 13.31 1.58
C GLU A 477 3.90 13.56 3.01
N MET A 478 4.96 12.85 3.41
CA MET A 478 5.60 13.10 4.69
C MET A 478 6.24 14.48 4.73
N LYS A 479 5.79 15.34 5.67
CA LYS A 479 6.38 16.66 5.90
C LYS A 479 7.51 16.63 6.93
N GLY A 480 7.39 15.79 7.96
CA GLY A 480 8.35 15.72 9.07
C GLY A 480 7.68 15.39 10.39
N TYR A 481 8.28 15.83 11.49
CA TYR A 481 7.81 15.57 12.84
C TYR A 481 7.48 16.88 13.55
N GLN A 482 6.46 16.86 14.41
CA GLN A 482 6.04 18.00 15.22
C GLN A 482 5.79 17.55 16.65
N GLN A 483 6.23 18.38 17.61
CA GLN A 483 5.94 18.17 19.03
C GLN A 483 4.44 18.16 19.28
N SER A 484 3.98 17.19 20.07
CA SER A 484 2.55 16.97 20.36
C SER A 484 2.36 16.43 21.77
N ASP A 485 1.20 16.75 22.37
CA ASP A 485 0.81 16.26 23.70
C ASP A 485 0.22 14.86 23.60
N LEU A 486 1.09 13.86 23.57
CA LEU A 486 0.77 12.47 23.37
C LEU A 486 0.74 11.69 24.68
N VAL A 487 -0.21 10.79 24.81
CA VAL A 487 -0.37 9.91 25.98
C VAL A 487 -0.52 8.45 25.55
N LYS A 488 -0.04 7.55 26.39
CA LYS A 488 -0.27 6.11 26.23
C LYS A 488 -1.62 5.74 26.81
N LEU A 489 -2.46 5.13 25.99
CA LEU A 489 -3.75 4.57 26.35
C LEU A 489 -3.63 3.05 26.45
N ASP A 490 -3.74 2.50 27.65
CA ASP A 490 -3.71 1.07 27.92
C ASP A 490 -5.13 0.52 28.08
N ILE A 491 -5.41 -0.60 27.42
CA ILE A 491 -6.68 -1.32 27.56
C ILE A 491 -6.51 -2.48 28.54
N LEU A 492 -7.38 -2.53 29.54
CA LEU A 492 -7.40 -3.59 30.54
C LEU A 492 -8.68 -4.42 30.37
N ILE A 493 -8.52 -5.71 30.20
CA ILE A 493 -9.62 -6.68 30.14
C ILE A 493 -9.53 -7.56 31.38
N ASN A 494 -10.61 -7.64 32.13
CA ASN A 494 -10.65 -8.32 33.44
C ASN A 494 -9.58 -7.79 34.42
N ARG A 495 -9.17 -6.51 34.31
CA ARG A 495 -8.13 -5.81 35.08
C ARG A 495 -6.68 -6.17 34.72
N GLU A 496 -6.46 -6.94 33.68
CA GLU A 496 -5.15 -7.24 33.13
C GLU A 496 -4.93 -6.40 31.89
N THR A 497 -3.79 -5.76 31.78
CA THR A 497 -3.41 -4.95 30.62
C THR A 497 -3.17 -5.87 29.44
N VAL A 498 -3.78 -5.54 28.29
CA VAL A 498 -3.55 -6.23 27.02
C VAL A 498 -2.62 -5.37 26.20
N ASP A 499 -1.35 -5.73 26.18
CA ASP A 499 -0.28 -4.99 25.51
C ASP A 499 -0.52 -4.79 24.01
N ALA A 500 -1.11 -5.77 23.35
CA ALA A 500 -1.50 -5.72 21.95
C ALA A 500 -2.60 -4.66 21.63
N LEU A 501 -3.27 -4.13 22.65
CA LEU A 501 -4.30 -3.09 22.58
C LEU A 501 -3.83 -1.77 23.25
N SER A 502 -2.54 -1.52 23.31
CA SER A 502 -1.99 -0.25 23.78
C SER A 502 -1.83 0.72 22.59
N PHE A 503 -2.18 2.00 22.80
CA PHE A 503 -2.16 3.05 21.77
C PHE A 503 -1.41 4.28 22.25
N ILE A 504 -0.80 5.01 21.33
CA ILE A 504 -0.39 6.39 21.56
C ILE A 504 -1.44 7.28 20.91
N VAL A 505 -2.02 8.18 21.69
CA VAL A 505 -3.09 9.09 21.26
C VAL A 505 -2.82 10.50 21.74
N HIS A 506 -3.39 11.49 21.07
CA HIS A 506 -3.34 12.87 21.56
C HIS A 506 -4.22 13.02 22.81
N SER A 507 -3.75 13.81 23.80
CA SER A 507 -4.43 13.96 25.09
C SER A 507 -5.87 14.47 24.95
N SER A 508 -6.14 15.38 24.01
CA SER A 508 -7.47 15.94 23.77
C SER A 508 -8.50 14.94 23.27
N THR A 509 -8.09 13.92 22.50
CA THR A 509 -8.98 12.89 21.92
C THR A 509 -9.01 11.60 22.72
N ALA A 510 -8.11 11.45 23.70
CA ALA A 510 -7.90 10.22 24.46
C ALA A 510 -9.17 9.69 25.14
N TYR A 511 -9.99 10.56 25.72
CA TYR A 511 -11.21 10.13 26.42
C TYR A 511 -12.27 9.58 25.46
N GLU A 512 -12.52 10.29 24.36
CA GLU A 512 -13.52 9.89 23.37
C GLU A 512 -13.12 8.58 22.70
N ARG A 513 -11.85 8.45 22.30
CA ARG A 513 -11.28 7.25 21.70
C ARG A 513 -11.32 6.07 22.68
N ALA A 514 -10.94 6.27 23.94
CA ALA A 514 -11.02 5.26 25.00
C ALA A 514 -12.43 4.73 25.18
N ARG A 515 -13.43 5.61 25.15
CA ARG A 515 -14.84 5.24 25.29
C ARG A 515 -15.30 4.37 24.11
N LYS A 516 -15.07 4.82 22.88
CA LYS A 516 -15.43 4.08 21.65
C LYS A 516 -14.77 2.67 21.63
N ILE A 517 -13.48 2.59 21.97
CA ILE A 517 -12.76 1.32 22.06
C ILE A 517 -13.43 0.38 23.08
N CYS A 518 -13.75 0.87 24.29
CA CYS A 518 -14.39 0.05 25.31
C CYS A 518 -15.80 -0.42 24.87
N GLU A 519 -16.56 0.42 24.16
CA GLU A 519 -17.88 0.09 23.62
C GLU A 519 -17.78 -1.03 22.56
N LYS A 520 -16.90 -0.88 21.56
CA LYS A 520 -16.67 -1.90 20.52
C LYS A 520 -16.16 -3.23 21.10
N LEU A 521 -15.19 -3.20 22.00
CA LEU A 521 -14.70 -4.41 22.68
C LEU A 521 -15.78 -5.13 23.48
N LYS A 522 -16.72 -4.40 24.10
CA LYS A 522 -17.85 -4.98 24.80
C LYS A 522 -18.81 -5.74 23.88
N GLU A 523 -18.95 -5.32 22.64
CA GLU A 523 -19.78 -5.98 21.63
C GLU A 523 -19.12 -7.27 21.13
N GLU A 524 -17.82 -7.25 20.90
CA GLU A 524 -17.06 -8.36 20.31
C GLU A 524 -16.67 -9.44 21.33
N ILE A 525 -16.42 -9.06 22.60
CA ILE A 525 -16.04 -10.04 23.63
C ILE A 525 -17.26 -10.86 24.06
N PRO A 526 -17.23 -12.20 23.93
CA PRO A 526 -18.35 -13.05 24.26
C PRO A 526 -18.65 -13.03 25.75
N ARG A 527 -19.91 -13.21 26.10
CA ARG A 527 -20.36 -13.28 27.51
C ARG A 527 -19.87 -14.57 28.17
N HIS A 528 -19.18 -14.41 29.27
CA HIS A 528 -18.74 -15.51 30.13
C HIS A 528 -19.67 -15.74 31.33
N LEU A 529 -19.36 -16.74 32.14
CA LEU A 529 -20.11 -17.03 33.38
C LEU A 529 -19.89 -15.98 34.49
N PHE A 530 -18.95 -15.05 34.28
CA PHE A 530 -18.63 -13.92 35.17
C PHE A 530 -18.63 -12.61 34.38
N GLU A 531 -18.67 -11.50 35.10
CA GLU A 531 -18.59 -10.16 34.48
C GLU A 531 -17.16 -9.83 34.11
N ILE A 532 -16.96 -9.33 32.88
CA ILE A 532 -15.65 -8.89 32.37
C ILE A 532 -15.67 -7.36 32.30
N PRO A 533 -14.95 -6.66 33.20
CA PRO A 533 -14.72 -5.24 33.05
C PRO A 533 -13.72 -4.99 31.94
N ILE A 534 -14.04 -4.07 31.03
CA ILE A 534 -13.18 -3.51 30.01
C ILE A 534 -12.89 -2.08 30.45
N GLN A 535 -11.62 -1.72 30.57
CA GLN A 535 -11.21 -0.43 31.10
C GLN A 535 -10.13 0.15 30.20
N ALA A 536 -10.16 1.46 30.00
CA ALA A 536 -9.10 2.19 29.34
C ALA A 536 -8.44 3.13 30.35
N ALA A 537 -7.11 3.14 30.41
CA ALA A 537 -6.34 3.89 31.38
C ALA A 537 -5.21 4.68 30.75
N ILE A 538 -4.90 5.84 31.32
CA ILE A 538 -3.68 6.61 31.07
C ILE A 538 -2.84 6.54 32.33
N GLY A 539 -1.73 5.80 32.27
CA GLY A 539 -0.95 5.46 33.48
C GLY A 539 -1.80 4.69 34.48
N SER A 540 -1.95 5.20 35.70
CA SER A 540 -2.76 4.59 36.74
C SER A 540 -4.25 5.02 36.73
N LYS A 541 -4.61 6.02 35.92
CA LYS A 541 -5.95 6.63 35.91
C LYS A 541 -6.84 5.96 34.86
N ILE A 542 -7.91 5.31 35.30
CA ILE A 542 -8.96 4.78 34.43
C ILE A 542 -9.82 5.96 33.94
N ILE A 543 -9.90 6.12 32.60
CA ILE A 543 -10.65 7.22 31.95
C ILE A 543 -11.95 6.73 31.32
N ALA A 544 -12.05 5.45 30.91
CA ALA A 544 -13.28 4.86 30.39
C ALA A 544 -13.46 3.44 30.92
N ARG A 545 -14.72 3.01 31.02
CA ARG A 545 -15.05 1.67 31.51
C ARG A 545 -16.36 1.17 30.93
N GLU A 546 -16.34 -0.05 30.43
CA GLU A 546 -17.50 -0.84 30.05
C GLU A 546 -17.48 -2.21 30.73
N THR A 547 -18.58 -2.95 30.68
CA THR A 547 -18.66 -4.26 31.31
C THR A 547 -19.49 -5.22 30.46
N VAL A 548 -18.85 -6.34 30.05
CA VAL A 548 -19.57 -7.48 29.47
C VAL A 548 -20.30 -8.24 30.57
N LYS A 549 -21.62 -8.25 30.50
CA LYS A 549 -22.48 -8.87 31.53
C LYS A 549 -22.31 -10.39 31.49
N ALA A 550 -22.27 -11.00 32.67
CA ALA A 550 -22.24 -12.45 32.80
C ALA A 550 -23.52 -13.12 32.23
N VAL A 551 -23.35 -14.32 31.65
CA VAL A 551 -24.47 -15.17 31.28
C VAL A 551 -25.24 -15.52 32.56
N ARG A 552 -26.53 -15.23 32.59
CA ARG A 552 -27.41 -15.62 33.71
C ARG A 552 -27.97 -17.02 33.46
N LYS A 553 -27.54 -17.99 34.25
CA LYS A 553 -28.31 -19.22 34.40
C LYS A 553 -29.51 -18.90 35.31
N ASP A 554 -30.71 -19.17 34.85
CA ASP A 554 -31.90 -19.06 35.69
C ASP A 554 -31.92 -20.23 36.71
N VAL A 555 -31.24 -19.99 37.85
CA VAL A 555 -31.17 -20.96 38.95
C VAL A 555 -32.49 -21.05 39.71
N LEU A 556 -33.43 -20.12 39.43
CA LEU A 556 -34.73 -20.06 40.09
C LEU A 556 -35.84 -20.80 39.31
N ALA A 557 -35.59 -21.17 38.03
CA ALA A 557 -36.57 -21.85 37.18
C ALA A 557 -37.10 -23.18 37.77
N LYS A 558 -36.29 -23.82 38.63
CA LYS A 558 -36.66 -25.08 39.31
C LYS A 558 -37.23 -24.86 40.72
N CYS A 559 -37.43 -23.61 41.17
CA CYS A 559 -37.97 -23.28 42.47
C CYS A 559 -39.48 -23.10 42.35
N TYR A 560 -40.26 -24.19 42.50
CA TYR A 560 -41.70 -24.13 42.66
C TYR A 560 -42.05 -23.73 44.12
N GLY A 561 -42.82 -22.63 44.27
CA GLY A 561 -43.31 -22.16 45.55
C GLY A 561 -42.54 -21.00 46.19
N GLY A 562 -43.13 -20.30 47.14
CA GLY A 562 -42.73 -19.01 47.71
C GLY A 562 -41.54 -19.01 48.69
N ASP A 563 -40.67 -20.03 48.70
CA ASP A 563 -39.55 -20.11 49.65
C ASP A 563 -38.44 -19.04 49.27
N ILE A 564 -38.61 -17.87 49.88
CA ILE A 564 -37.71 -16.71 49.71
C ILE A 564 -36.30 -17.01 50.23
N SER A 565 -36.16 -17.80 51.28
CA SER A 565 -34.88 -18.14 51.90
C SER A 565 -34.04 -19.01 50.97
N ARG A 566 -34.66 -20.00 50.32
CA ARG A 566 -34.01 -20.89 49.35
C ARG A 566 -33.59 -20.13 48.08
N LYS A 567 -34.43 -19.18 47.60
CA LYS A 567 -34.12 -18.30 46.48
C LYS A 567 -32.90 -17.41 46.76
N LYS A 568 -32.85 -16.77 47.94
CA LYS A 568 -31.70 -15.98 48.39
C LYS A 568 -30.42 -16.80 48.46
N LYS A 569 -30.47 -18.00 49.06
CA LYS A 569 -29.31 -18.89 49.19
C LYS A 569 -28.76 -19.39 47.85
N LEU A 570 -29.64 -19.65 46.87
CA LEU A 570 -29.22 -20.03 45.51
C LEU A 570 -28.59 -18.86 44.76
N LEU A 571 -29.11 -17.65 44.91
CA LEU A 571 -28.52 -16.43 44.32
C LEU A 571 -27.16 -16.10 44.94
N GLU A 572 -27.00 -16.27 46.27
CA GLU A 572 -25.70 -16.09 46.94
C GLU A 572 -24.66 -17.10 46.47
N LYS A 573 -25.02 -18.39 46.38
CA LYS A 573 -24.13 -19.43 45.83
C LYS A 573 -23.74 -19.15 44.38
N GLN A 574 -24.67 -18.65 43.58
CA GLN A 574 -24.36 -18.24 42.20
C GLN A 574 -23.37 -17.06 42.17
N LYS A 575 -23.56 -16.09 43.07
CA LYS A 575 -22.67 -14.91 43.20
C LYS A 575 -21.26 -15.31 43.65
N GLU A 576 -21.15 -16.21 44.63
CA GLU A 576 -19.87 -16.76 45.09
C GLU A 576 -19.17 -17.59 44.01
N GLY A 577 -19.93 -18.46 43.30
CA GLY A 577 -19.42 -19.25 42.20
C GLY A 577 -18.86 -18.38 41.08
N LYS A 578 -19.57 -17.30 40.72
CA LYS A 578 -19.10 -16.31 39.75
C LYS A 578 -17.83 -15.59 40.21
N LYS A 579 -17.73 -15.26 41.51
CA LYS A 579 -16.55 -14.62 42.10
C LYS A 579 -15.32 -15.54 42.05
N ARG A 580 -15.47 -16.84 42.31
CA ARG A 580 -14.42 -17.85 42.21
C ARG A 580 -13.97 -18.06 40.75
N MET A 581 -14.91 -18.18 39.81
CA MET A 581 -14.61 -18.34 38.39
C MET A 581 -13.84 -17.12 37.82
N ARG A 582 -14.16 -15.91 38.31
CA ARG A 582 -13.43 -14.68 37.92
C ARG A 582 -11.97 -14.68 38.38
N GLN A 583 -11.66 -15.36 39.49
CA GLN A 583 -10.29 -15.45 40.03
C GLN A 583 -9.41 -16.45 39.26
N VAL A 584 -9.99 -17.35 38.49
CA VAL A 584 -9.29 -18.46 37.81
C VAL A 584 -9.46 -18.43 36.30
N GLY A 585 -10.42 -17.64 35.79
CA GLY A 585 -10.77 -17.66 34.36
C GLY A 585 -9.94 -16.68 33.54
N ASN A 586 -9.18 -17.21 32.59
CA ASN A 586 -8.63 -16.43 31.48
C ASN A 586 -9.77 -16.01 30.55
N VAL A 587 -9.70 -14.78 30.05
CA VAL A 587 -10.65 -14.27 29.04
C VAL A 587 -9.99 -14.42 27.67
N GLU A 588 -10.57 -15.29 26.85
CA GLU A 588 -10.18 -15.34 25.44
C GLU A 588 -10.71 -14.11 24.72
N ILE A 589 -9.81 -13.40 24.06
CA ILE A 589 -10.12 -12.22 23.23
C ILE A 589 -10.20 -12.72 21.79
N PRO A 590 -11.38 -12.67 21.15
CA PRO A 590 -11.50 -13.13 19.77
C PRO A 590 -10.71 -12.20 18.83
N GLN A 591 -10.20 -12.74 17.72
CA GLN A 591 -9.46 -11.99 16.70
C GLN A 591 -10.23 -10.76 16.21
N LYS A 592 -11.56 -10.89 16.03
CA LYS A 592 -12.43 -9.77 15.69
C LYS A 592 -12.33 -8.58 16.63
N ALA A 593 -12.08 -8.80 17.92
CA ALA A 593 -11.96 -7.73 18.90
C ALA A 593 -10.73 -6.84 18.66
N PHE A 594 -9.63 -7.40 18.14
CA PHE A 594 -8.46 -6.62 17.75
C PHE A 594 -8.73 -5.78 16.48
N MET A 595 -9.49 -6.32 15.53
CA MET A 595 -9.85 -5.64 14.30
C MET A 595 -10.93 -4.56 14.50
N SER A 596 -11.91 -4.81 15.38
CA SER A 596 -13.02 -3.86 15.64
C SER A 596 -12.55 -2.53 16.25
N VAL A 597 -11.42 -2.56 16.96
CA VAL A 597 -10.81 -1.36 17.56
C VAL A 597 -10.18 -0.44 16.49
N LEU A 598 -9.94 -0.95 15.27
CA LEU A 598 -9.37 -0.17 14.16
C LEU A 598 -10.42 0.64 13.41
N LYS A 599 -11.70 0.20 13.46
CA LYS A 599 -12.83 0.78 12.74
C LYS A 599 -13.82 1.39 13.75
N LEU A 600 -13.43 2.51 14.36
CA LEU A 600 -14.19 3.15 15.42
C LEU A 600 -15.39 3.98 14.93
N ASP A 601 -15.40 4.42 13.69
CA ASP A 601 -16.40 5.34 13.13
C ASP A 601 -17.32 4.69 12.07
N GLU A 602 -17.24 3.35 11.88
CA GLU A 602 -18.23 2.60 11.10
C GLU A 602 -19.45 2.31 11.98
N ASP A 603 -20.47 3.19 11.97
CA ASP A 603 -21.86 2.97 12.39
C ASP A 603 -22.80 3.46 11.31
#